data_548e946e10e107abcb451e244182b792
#
_entry.id   548e946e10e107abcb451e244182b792
#
_cell.length_a   1.000
_cell.length_b   1.000
_cell.length_c   1.000
_cell.angle_alpha   90.00
_cell.angle_beta   90.00
_cell.angle_gamma   90.00
#
_symmetry.space_group_name_H-M   'P 1'
#
loop_
_entity.id
_entity.type
_entity.pdbx_description
1 polymer ?
#
loop_
_entity_poly.entity_id
_entity_poly.type
_entity_poly.pdbx_seq_one_letter_code
_entity_poly.pdbx_strand_id
1 'polypeptide(L)'
;RKDLDFITKDTRAVAVVPYMFGQTSSKETSTTEMITKQRLRDIPYPEFCDRFVTYSARLKEYDLIVDEPIRDIFTFPLFTKEFCNLVIEEAQFSDKWTKKRHDNYPTTDMLIQVLGLQKYYQKILEEFVYPVAIHKWKLEGKMWGDMISENFIIKYEEDVQGHLSLHHDGAVISMVLALNDDYEGGGTWFSRQQQLHKGEAGHISVHPSVITHRHGARPVTKGKRFVLVSFCNKR
;
A
#
# COMPACT_ATOMS: atom_id res chain seq x y z
N ARG A 1 43.17 22.31 9.36
CA ARG A 1 44.32 21.41 9.74
C ARG A 1 43.77 20.27 10.54
N LYS A 2 44.07 19.03 10.01
CA LYS A 2 43.93 17.68 10.55
C LYS A 2 42.54 17.09 10.52
N ASP A 3 42.26 16.32 9.56
CA ASP A 3 42.32 14.85 9.39
C ASP A 3 41.11 14.16 10.02
N LEU A 4 40.27 13.70 9.17
CA LEU A 4 39.36 12.58 9.41
C LEU A 4 39.28 11.73 8.15
N ASP A 5 40.36 10.93 7.97
CA ASP A 5 40.27 9.73 7.16
C ASP A 5 39.75 8.60 8.04
N PHE A 6 38.59 8.03 7.71
CA PHE A 6 38.23 6.65 7.99
C PHE A 6 37.10 6.23 7.08
N ILE A 7 37.43 5.80 5.87
CA ILE A 7 36.56 4.96 5.06
C ILE A 7 37.33 3.69 4.79
N THR A 8 37.03 2.66 5.54
CA THR A 8 37.49 1.31 5.22
C THR A 8 36.47 0.65 4.28
N LYS A 9 37.01 0.28 3.14
CA LYS A 9 36.44 -0.58 2.11
C LYS A 9 35.97 -1.92 2.70
N ASP A 10 34.76 -2.33 2.42
CA ASP A 10 34.44 -3.76 2.34
C ASP A 10 33.66 -4.00 1.03
N THR A 11 34.47 -4.32 0.01
CA THR A 11 34.02 -4.78 -1.31
C THR A 11 33.92 -6.28 -1.27
N ARG A 12 32.73 -6.84 -1.05
CA ARG A 12 32.45 -8.24 -1.41
C ARG A 12 31.80 -8.29 -2.77
N ALA A 13 32.58 -8.71 -3.73
CA ALA A 13 32.15 -8.96 -5.09
C ALA A 13 31.03 -10.02 -5.11
N VAL A 14 29.88 -9.67 -5.61
CA VAL A 14 28.83 -10.62 -6.00
C VAL A 14 29.17 -11.09 -7.41
N ALA A 15 29.48 -12.38 -7.55
CA ALA A 15 29.74 -13.01 -8.83
C ALA A 15 28.54 -12.91 -9.76
N VAL A 16 28.73 -12.26 -10.89
CA VAL A 16 27.73 -12.24 -11.99
C VAL A 16 27.91 -13.53 -12.78
N VAL A 17 26.93 -14.41 -12.75
CA VAL A 17 26.86 -15.59 -13.62
C VAL A 17 26.24 -15.15 -14.96
N PRO A 18 26.89 -15.41 -16.11
CA PRO A 18 26.33 -15.02 -17.40
C PRO A 18 25.14 -15.91 -17.77
N TYR A 19 24.04 -15.27 -18.09
CA TYR A 19 22.82 -15.89 -18.61
C TYR A 19 23.02 -16.31 -20.08
N MET A 20 22.94 -17.59 -20.33
CA MET A 20 22.88 -18.12 -21.71
C MET A 20 21.42 -18.12 -22.16
N PHE A 21 21.18 -17.44 -23.28
CA PHE A 21 19.86 -17.35 -23.93
C PHE A 21 19.40 -18.71 -24.46
N GLY A 22 18.23 -19.15 -23.97
CA GLY A 22 17.40 -20.17 -24.62
C GLY A 22 15.97 -19.66 -24.66
N GLN A 23 15.44 -19.38 -25.86
CA GLN A 23 14.04 -18.99 -26.04
C GLN A 23 13.13 -20.17 -25.73
N THR A 24 12.36 -20.11 -24.65
CA THR A 24 11.16 -20.90 -24.42
C THR A 24 10.06 -20.00 -23.90
N SER A 25 8.81 -20.27 -24.32
CA SER A 25 7.65 -19.40 -24.20
C SER A 25 7.47 -18.73 -22.84
N SER A 26 7.27 -17.41 -22.83
CA SER A 26 7.23 -16.52 -21.67
C SER A 26 6.13 -16.78 -20.64
N LYS A 27 5.18 -17.69 -20.87
CA LYS A 27 4.10 -18.03 -19.93
C LYS A 27 4.42 -19.18 -18.98
N GLU A 28 5.15 -20.20 -19.44
CA GLU A 28 5.49 -21.37 -18.59
C GLU A 28 6.58 -21.05 -17.56
N THR A 29 7.56 -20.22 -17.92
CA THR A 29 8.64 -19.78 -17.01
C THR A 29 8.08 -18.98 -15.82
N SER A 30 7.14 -18.07 -16.06
CA SER A 30 6.51 -17.25 -15.03
C SER A 30 5.71 -18.09 -14.00
N THR A 31 5.02 -19.11 -14.46
CA THR A 31 4.19 -19.99 -13.60
C THR A 31 5.07 -20.89 -12.72
N THR A 32 6.18 -21.40 -13.25
CA THR A 32 7.09 -22.28 -12.51
C THR A 32 7.89 -21.51 -11.47
N GLU A 33 8.33 -20.27 -11.75
CA GLU A 33 9.00 -19.39 -10.78
C GLU A 33 8.10 -18.97 -9.62
N MET A 34 6.81 -18.74 -9.88
CA MET A 34 5.83 -18.41 -8.83
C MET A 34 5.49 -19.61 -7.92
N ILE A 35 5.54 -20.84 -8.45
CA ILE A 35 5.30 -22.05 -7.65
C ILE A 35 6.43 -22.30 -6.65
N THR A 36 7.67 -21.90 -6.96
CA THR A 36 8.83 -22.08 -6.10
C THR A 36 9.07 -20.90 -5.15
N LYS A 37 8.43 -19.74 -5.37
CA LYS A 37 8.59 -18.55 -4.54
C LYS A 37 7.75 -18.68 -3.26
N GLN A 38 8.38 -18.52 -2.10
CA GLN A 38 7.68 -18.47 -0.82
C GLN A 38 6.62 -17.36 -0.87
N ARG A 39 5.36 -17.71 -0.61
CA ARG A 39 4.26 -16.72 -0.61
C ARG A 39 4.36 -15.83 0.61
N LEU A 40 3.93 -14.58 0.47
CA LEU A 40 3.94 -13.59 1.56
C LEU A 40 3.28 -14.12 2.84
N ARG A 41 2.18 -14.86 2.73
CA ARG A 41 1.42 -15.42 3.86
C ARG A 41 2.14 -16.54 4.63
N ASP A 42 3.19 -17.12 4.04
CA ASP A 42 3.93 -18.25 4.62
C ASP A 42 5.18 -17.79 5.40
N ILE A 43 5.48 -16.48 5.37
CA ILE A 43 6.59 -15.86 6.09
C ILE A 43 6.14 -15.60 7.54
N PRO A 44 6.89 -16.03 8.58
CA PRO A 44 6.55 -15.71 9.96
C PRO A 44 6.41 -14.21 10.20
N TYR A 45 5.42 -13.79 11.01
CA TYR A 45 5.09 -12.37 11.18
C TYR A 45 6.28 -11.48 11.60
N PRO A 46 7.17 -11.88 12.53
CA PRO A 46 8.35 -11.07 12.86
C PRO A 46 9.28 -10.86 11.66
N GLU A 47 9.59 -11.94 10.93
CA GLU A 47 10.39 -11.89 9.70
C GLU A 47 9.71 -11.05 8.61
N PHE A 48 8.38 -11.17 8.48
CA PHE A 48 7.58 -10.34 7.58
C PHE A 48 7.75 -8.86 7.91
N CYS A 49 7.64 -8.47 9.19
CA CYS A 49 7.85 -7.09 9.59
C CYS A 49 9.27 -6.60 9.34
N ASP A 50 10.28 -7.41 9.64
CA ASP A 50 11.68 -7.05 9.44
C ASP A 50 12.02 -6.83 7.96
N ARG A 51 11.42 -7.62 7.08
CA ARG A 51 11.67 -7.55 5.65
C ARG A 51 10.85 -6.47 4.95
N PHE A 52 9.60 -6.31 5.32
CA PHE A 52 8.63 -5.55 4.52
C PHE A 52 8.14 -4.25 5.15
N VAL A 53 8.10 -4.14 6.48
CA VAL A 53 7.78 -2.86 7.13
C VAL A 53 9.03 -2.00 7.15
N THR A 54 8.92 -0.74 6.71
CA THR A 54 10.07 0.17 6.67
C THR A 54 10.70 0.33 8.05
N TYR A 55 12.00 0.54 8.09
CA TYR A 55 12.72 0.75 9.36
C TYR A 55 12.16 1.96 10.12
N SER A 56 11.85 3.05 9.41
CA SER A 56 11.28 4.26 10.00
C SER A 56 9.93 4.01 10.66
N ALA A 57 9.02 3.24 10.01
CA ALA A 57 7.74 2.88 10.60
C ALA A 57 7.90 2.01 11.86
N ARG A 58 8.87 1.08 11.85
CA ARG A 58 9.17 0.21 13.01
C ARG A 58 9.72 0.96 14.22
N LEU A 59 10.41 2.07 14.02
CA LEU A 59 10.85 2.95 15.11
C LEU A 59 9.71 3.67 15.83
N LYS A 60 8.54 3.82 15.17
CA LYS A 60 7.35 4.50 15.71
C LYS A 60 7.60 5.96 16.11
N GLU A 61 8.61 6.59 15.50
CA GLU A 61 8.92 8.01 15.71
C GLU A 61 8.04 8.89 14.81
N TYR A 62 6.73 8.86 15.05
CA TYR A 62 5.70 9.41 14.16
C TYR A 62 5.89 10.89 13.82
N ASP A 63 6.41 11.69 14.73
CA ASP A 63 6.67 13.12 14.49
C ASP A 63 7.80 13.37 13.48
N LEU A 64 8.66 12.37 13.24
CA LEU A 64 9.76 12.45 12.27
C LEU A 64 9.39 11.89 10.89
N ILE A 65 8.42 10.97 10.80
CA ILE A 65 8.14 10.24 9.58
C ILE A 65 6.79 10.55 8.96
N VAL A 66 5.86 11.18 9.71
CA VAL A 66 4.50 11.44 9.27
C VAL A 66 4.38 12.86 8.76
N ASP A 67 4.13 12.99 7.46
CA ASP A 67 3.80 14.24 6.80
C ASP A 67 2.29 14.48 6.77
N GLU A 68 1.89 15.75 6.70
CA GLU A 68 0.52 16.19 6.45
C GLU A 68 0.48 17.01 5.14
N PRO A 69 0.53 16.36 3.95
CA PRO A 69 0.57 17.07 2.66
C PRO A 69 -0.72 17.84 2.37
N ILE A 70 -1.82 17.41 2.94
CA ILE A 70 -3.13 18.04 2.86
C ILE A 70 -3.73 17.98 4.27
N ARG A 71 -4.46 19.01 4.67
CA ARG A 71 -5.05 19.10 6.00
C ARG A 71 -5.83 17.84 6.38
N ASP A 72 -5.50 17.27 7.53
CA ASP A 72 -6.05 16.04 8.10
C ASP A 72 -5.83 14.78 7.23
N ILE A 73 -4.86 14.83 6.32
CA ILE A 73 -4.40 13.66 5.56
C ILE A 73 -2.94 13.42 5.92
N PHE A 74 -2.70 12.36 6.67
CA PHE A 74 -1.39 11.98 7.15
C PHE A 74 -0.80 10.88 6.27
N THR A 75 0.46 11.01 5.88
CA THR A 75 1.14 10.03 5.04
C THR A 75 2.52 9.70 5.57
N PHE A 76 2.94 8.45 5.42
CA PHE A 76 4.27 8.00 5.82
C PHE A 76 4.67 6.70 5.10
N PRO A 77 5.98 6.40 4.99
CA PRO A 77 6.47 5.17 4.41
C PRO A 77 6.19 3.98 5.35
N LEU A 78 5.22 3.13 5.00
CA LEU A 78 4.85 1.95 5.79
C LEU A 78 5.55 0.70 5.30
N PHE A 79 5.52 0.43 3.99
CA PHE A 79 6.06 -0.78 3.41
C PHE A 79 7.19 -0.51 2.43
N THR A 80 8.05 -1.51 2.26
CA THR A 80 9.08 -1.49 1.22
C THR A 80 8.47 -1.65 -0.17
N LYS A 81 9.16 -1.16 -1.22
CA LYS A 81 8.75 -1.39 -2.61
C LYS A 81 8.72 -2.88 -2.97
N GLU A 82 9.57 -3.70 -2.32
CA GLU A 82 9.55 -5.15 -2.49
C GLU A 82 8.20 -5.74 -2.09
N PHE A 83 7.65 -5.39 -0.93
CA PHE A 83 6.32 -5.82 -0.52
C PHE A 83 5.25 -5.43 -1.54
N CYS A 84 5.27 -4.17 -1.98
CA CYS A 84 4.30 -3.66 -2.93
C CYS A 84 4.31 -4.43 -4.24
N ASN A 85 5.49 -4.70 -4.78
CA ASN A 85 5.66 -5.49 -6.01
C ASN A 85 5.13 -6.91 -5.84
N LEU A 86 5.46 -7.58 -4.73
CA LEU A 86 5.01 -8.94 -4.45
C LEU A 86 3.48 -9.01 -4.30
N VAL A 87 2.86 -8.02 -3.65
CA VAL A 87 1.40 -7.95 -3.54
C VAL A 87 0.75 -7.77 -4.92
N ILE A 88 1.29 -6.92 -5.77
CA ILE A 88 0.78 -6.73 -7.14
C ILE A 88 0.94 -8.01 -7.95
N GLU A 89 2.10 -8.68 -7.89
CA GLU A 89 2.35 -9.94 -8.58
C GLU A 89 1.37 -11.03 -8.14
N GLU A 90 1.21 -11.25 -6.82
CA GLU A 90 0.27 -12.25 -6.29
C GLU A 90 -1.19 -11.91 -6.63
N ALA A 91 -1.56 -10.62 -6.60
CA ALA A 91 -2.89 -10.17 -6.95
C ALA A 91 -3.21 -10.41 -8.43
N GLN A 92 -2.28 -10.09 -9.33
CA GLN A 92 -2.45 -10.34 -10.76
C GLN A 92 -2.46 -11.84 -11.09
N PHE A 93 -1.60 -12.61 -10.43
CA PHE A 93 -1.56 -14.07 -10.61
C PHE A 93 -2.86 -14.75 -10.15
N SER A 94 -3.47 -14.29 -9.06
CA SER A 94 -4.72 -14.87 -8.55
C SER A 94 -5.90 -14.70 -9.51
N ASP A 95 -5.90 -13.63 -10.31
CA ASP A 95 -6.95 -13.23 -11.26
C ASP A 95 -8.38 -13.23 -10.67
N LYS A 96 -8.48 -12.92 -9.36
CA LYS A 96 -9.76 -12.88 -8.61
C LYS A 96 -10.35 -11.48 -8.53
N TRP A 97 -10.11 -10.67 -9.54
CA TRP A 97 -10.68 -9.33 -9.66
C TRP A 97 -12.20 -9.38 -9.88
N THR A 98 -12.91 -8.44 -9.23
CA THR A 98 -14.38 -8.29 -9.38
C THR A 98 -14.75 -6.83 -9.55
N LYS A 99 -15.91 -6.58 -10.17
CA LYS A 99 -16.54 -5.26 -10.27
C LYS A 99 -17.87 -5.18 -9.50
N LYS A 100 -18.18 -6.22 -8.69
CA LYS A 100 -19.51 -6.43 -8.12
C LYS A 100 -19.61 -6.08 -6.62
N ARG A 101 -18.53 -5.57 -6.00
CA ARG A 101 -18.54 -5.32 -4.55
C ARG A 101 -19.15 -3.98 -4.16
N HIS A 102 -19.08 -3.00 -5.06
CA HIS A 102 -19.51 -1.64 -4.79
C HIS A 102 -20.50 -1.17 -5.85
N ASP A 103 -21.81 -1.29 -5.58
CA ASP A 103 -22.85 -0.99 -6.57
C ASP A 103 -22.87 0.49 -6.98
N ASN A 104 -22.73 1.41 -6.01
CA ASN A 104 -22.79 2.85 -6.27
C ASN A 104 -21.48 3.44 -6.83
N TYR A 105 -20.35 2.83 -6.49
CA TYR A 105 -19.01 3.28 -6.87
C TYR A 105 -18.19 2.09 -7.33
N PRO A 106 -18.49 1.54 -8.52
CA PRO A 106 -17.87 0.30 -8.99
C PRO A 106 -16.36 0.46 -9.13
N THR A 107 -15.65 -0.49 -8.55
CA THR A 107 -14.19 -0.62 -8.63
C THR A 107 -13.82 -1.97 -9.20
N THR A 108 -12.69 -2.06 -9.89
CA THR A 108 -12.07 -3.35 -10.18
C THR A 108 -11.18 -3.68 -8.99
N ASP A 109 -11.67 -4.53 -8.11
CA ASP A 109 -11.03 -4.77 -6.82
C ASP A 109 -10.99 -6.25 -6.42
N MET A 110 -10.25 -6.53 -5.36
CA MET A 110 -10.09 -7.83 -4.74
C MET A 110 -9.79 -7.69 -3.25
N LEU A 111 -10.49 -8.48 -2.41
CA LEU A 111 -10.18 -8.52 -0.97
C LEU A 111 -8.78 -9.09 -0.73
N ILE A 112 -8.01 -8.46 0.17
CA ILE A 112 -6.65 -8.92 0.52
C ILE A 112 -6.65 -10.34 1.13
N GLN A 113 -7.77 -10.78 1.69
CA GLN A 113 -7.94 -12.16 2.17
C GLN A 113 -7.76 -13.22 1.08
N VAL A 114 -7.97 -12.89 -0.19
CA VAL A 114 -7.71 -13.79 -1.33
C VAL A 114 -6.23 -14.18 -1.38
N LEU A 115 -5.34 -13.28 -0.98
CA LEU A 115 -3.90 -13.52 -0.87
C LEU A 115 -3.51 -14.18 0.46
N GLY A 116 -4.46 -14.37 1.40
CA GLY A 116 -4.21 -14.89 2.73
C GLY A 116 -3.56 -13.88 3.69
N LEU A 117 -3.52 -12.58 3.32
CA LEU A 117 -2.80 -11.54 4.07
C LEU A 117 -3.67 -10.76 5.07
N GLN A 118 -5.00 -11.02 5.15
CA GLN A 118 -5.91 -10.25 6.00
C GLN A 118 -5.45 -10.14 7.46
N LYS A 119 -5.02 -11.25 8.07
CA LYS A 119 -4.58 -11.26 9.48
C LYS A 119 -3.28 -10.46 9.68
N TYR A 120 -2.32 -10.59 8.75
CA TYR A 120 -1.06 -9.86 8.82
C TYR A 120 -1.27 -8.37 8.63
N TYR A 121 -2.05 -8.02 7.62
CA TYR A 121 -2.31 -6.62 7.32
C TYR A 121 -3.10 -5.93 8.44
N GLN A 122 -4.12 -6.58 9.00
CA GLN A 122 -4.84 -6.08 10.16
C GLN A 122 -3.89 -5.81 11.34
N LYS A 123 -3.00 -6.75 11.65
CA LYS A 123 -2.02 -6.59 12.72
C LYS A 123 -1.02 -5.45 12.44
N ILE A 124 -0.63 -5.26 11.17
CA ILE A 124 0.21 -4.12 10.76
C ILE A 124 -0.52 -2.79 10.98
N LEU A 125 -1.80 -2.70 10.61
CA LEU A 125 -2.60 -1.51 10.88
C LEU A 125 -2.69 -1.19 12.38
N GLU A 126 -2.94 -2.20 13.19
CA GLU A 126 -3.01 -2.08 14.65
C GLU A 126 -1.69 -1.64 15.27
N GLU A 127 -0.58 -2.17 14.79
CA GLU A 127 0.75 -1.94 15.36
C GLU A 127 1.40 -0.64 14.89
N PHE A 128 1.21 -0.25 13.62
CA PHE A 128 1.97 0.84 13.01
C PHE A 128 1.12 2.00 12.48
N VAL A 129 -0.16 1.81 12.20
CA VAL A 129 -0.98 2.83 11.53
C VAL A 129 -2.00 3.46 12.48
N TYR A 130 -2.75 2.69 13.23
CA TYR A 130 -3.71 3.24 14.21
C TYR A 130 -3.06 4.16 15.24
N PRO A 131 -1.84 3.86 15.75
CA PRO A 131 -1.16 4.79 16.65
C PRO A 131 -0.89 6.17 16.03
N VAL A 132 -0.66 6.26 14.71
CA VAL A 132 -0.52 7.55 14.02
C VAL A 132 -1.82 8.35 14.09
N ALA A 133 -2.95 7.74 13.76
CA ALA A 133 -4.27 8.37 13.83
C ALA A 133 -4.59 8.86 15.25
N ILE A 134 -4.32 8.02 16.27
CA ILE A 134 -4.49 8.36 17.68
C ILE A 134 -3.65 9.58 18.06
N HIS A 135 -2.36 9.56 17.69
CA HIS A 135 -1.42 10.63 18.02
C HIS A 135 -1.77 11.95 17.33
N LYS A 136 -2.00 11.92 16.02
CA LYS A 136 -2.23 13.13 15.21
C LYS A 136 -3.58 13.78 15.46
N TRP A 137 -4.65 13.01 15.65
CA TRP A 137 -5.98 13.55 15.96
C TRP A 137 -6.28 13.61 17.47
N LYS A 138 -5.33 13.25 18.33
CA LYS A 138 -5.47 13.25 19.80
C LYS A 138 -6.71 12.49 20.27
N LEU A 139 -6.90 11.30 19.69
CA LEU A 139 -8.05 10.45 19.97
C LEU A 139 -7.81 9.66 21.25
N GLU A 140 -8.86 9.50 22.06
CA GLU A 140 -8.78 8.71 23.29
C GLU A 140 -8.64 7.22 22.98
N GLY A 141 -7.64 6.55 23.59
CA GLY A 141 -7.20 5.19 23.25
C GLY A 141 -8.25 4.09 23.34
N LYS A 142 -9.35 4.27 24.08
CA LYS A 142 -10.44 3.29 24.19
C LYS A 142 -11.26 3.09 22.91
N MET A 143 -11.19 4.01 21.96
CA MET A 143 -11.94 3.91 20.70
C MET A 143 -11.35 2.91 19.70
N TRP A 144 -10.10 2.52 19.86
CA TRP A 144 -9.32 1.83 18.82
C TRP A 144 -9.10 0.33 19.05
N GLY A 145 -9.29 -0.15 20.27
CA GLY A 145 -9.11 -1.56 20.60
C GLY A 145 -10.07 -2.53 19.89
N ASP A 146 -11.17 -2.00 19.35
CA ASP A 146 -12.22 -2.76 18.68
C ASP A 146 -12.37 -2.38 17.19
N MET A 147 -11.37 -1.72 16.59
CA MET A 147 -11.43 -1.37 15.18
C MET A 147 -11.21 -2.59 14.30
N ILE A 148 -12.09 -2.76 13.34
CA ILE A 148 -11.93 -3.74 12.26
C ILE A 148 -11.78 -3.02 10.93
N SER A 149 -10.98 -3.58 10.04
CA SER A 149 -10.83 -3.05 8.70
C SER A 149 -11.30 -4.04 7.64
N GLU A 150 -12.02 -3.52 6.66
CA GLU A 150 -12.19 -4.16 5.37
C GLU A 150 -11.05 -3.71 4.48
N ASN A 151 -10.27 -4.65 3.95
CA ASN A 151 -9.05 -4.38 3.20
C ASN A 151 -9.14 -4.97 1.80
N PHE A 152 -8.98 -4.14 0.78
CA PHE A 152 -9.07 -4.57 -0.61
C PHE A 152 -8.11 -3.81 -1.52
N ILE A 153 -7.63 -4.51 -2.55
CA ILE A 153 -6.74 -3.96 -3.57
C ILE A 153 -7.61 -3.47 -4.71
N ILE A 154 -7.41 -2.22 -5.15
CA ILE A 154 -8.06 -1.66 -6.34
C ILE A 154 -7.03 -1.54 -7.45
N LYS A 155 -7.45 -1.88 -8.66
CA LYS A 155 -6.72 -1.65 -9.90
C LYS A 155 -7.44 -0.59 -10.74
N TYR A 156 -6.77 0.53 -10.99
CA TYR A 156 -7.18 1.51 -11.98
C TYR A 156 -6.35 1.34 -13.26
N GLU A 157 -7.01 1.25 -14.38
CA GLU A 157 -6.40 1.03 -15.68
C GLU A 157 -7.11 1.88 -16.74
N GLU A 158 -6.34 2.57 -17.59
CA GLU A 158 -6.87 3.32 -18.73
C GLU A 158 -7.81 2.43 -19.56
N ASP A 159 -8.87 3.02 -20.11
CA ASP A 159 -9.89 2.36 -20.95
C ASP A 159 -10.73 1.23 -20.30
N VAL A 160 -10.41 0.82 -19.07
CA VAL A 160 -11.17 -0.21 -18.34
C VAL A 160 -11.95 0.38 -17.17
N GLN A 161 -11.24 0.93 -16.21
CA GLN A 161 -11.72 1.71 -15.07
C GLN A 161 -10.59 2.59 -14.55
N GLY A 162 -10.37 3.73 -15.21
CA GLY A 162 -9.26 4.62 -14.89
C GLY A 162 -9.52 5.56 -13.72
N HIS A 163 -10.77 5.70 -13.26
CA HIS A 163 -11.16 6.70 -12.25
C HIS A 163 -12.24 6.19 -11.30
N LEU A 164 -12.49 6.96 -10.23
CA LEU A 164 -13.62 6.78 -9.33
C LEU A 164 -14.25 8.14 -9.03
N SER A 165 -15.58 8.23 -9.13
CA SER A 165 -16.33 9.46 -8.89
C SER A 165 -16.20 9.96 -7.45
N LEU A 166 -16.50 11.25 -7.22
CA LEU A 166 -16.45 11.86 -5.89
C LEU A 166 -17.46 11.23 -4.94
N HIS A 167 -16.99 10.71 -3.83
CA HIS A 167 -17.78 10.03 -2.80
C HIS A 167 -17.23 10.32 -1.39
N HIS A 168 -17.97 9.89 -0.39
CA HIS A 168 -17.47 9.67 0.96
C HIS A 168 -17.41 8.16 1.20
N ASP A 169 -16.40 7.72 1.90
CA ASP A 169 -16.33 6.33 2.34
C ASP A 169 -17.29 6.09 3.51
N GLY A 170 -17.87 4.91 3.58
CA GLY A 170 -18.75 4.49 4.66
C GLY A 170 -18.00 4.02 5.92
N ALA A 171 -16.90 4.67 6.27
CA ALA A 171 -16.03 4.28 7.37
C ALA A 171 -15.74 5.47 8.31
N VAL A 172 -15.19 5.20 9.48
CA VAL A 172 -14.70 6.25 10.39
C VAL A 172 -13.40 6.83 9.85
N ILE A 173 -12.49 5.96 9.45
CA ILE A 173 -11.19 6.32 8.87
C ILE A 173 -10.97 5.47 7.62
N SER A 174 -10.47 6.12 6.58
CA SER A 174 -9.96 5.47 5.39
C SER A 174 -8.44 5.55 5.33
N MET A 175 -7.85 4.48 4.83
CA MET A 175 -6.43 4.38 4.59
C MET A 175 -6.19 3.91 3.17
N VAL A 176 -5.19 4.49 2.51
CA VAL A 176 -4.81 4.16 1.14
C VAL A 176 -3.31 3.95 1.08
N LEU A 177 -2.89 2.71 0.92
CA LEU A 177 -1.50 2.35 0.64
C LEU A 177 -1.28 2.37 -0.86
N ALA A 178 -0.37 3.19 -1.36
CA ALA A 178 0.06 3.16 -2.74
C ALA A 178 0.96 1.93 -2.97
N LEU A 179 0.56 1.05 -3.90
CA LEU A 179 1.34 -0.14 -4.22
C LEU A 179 2.32 0.11 -5.37
N ASN A 180 2.07 1.13 -6.20
CA ASN A 180 3.01 1.57 -7.24
C ASN A 180 2.88 3.07 -7.51
N ASP A 181 3.86 3.61 -8.23
CA ASP A 181 3.95 5.02 -8.61
C ASP A 181 4.38 5.22 -10.08
N ASP A 182 4.51 4.13 -10.85
CA ASP A 182 4.96 4.07 -12.24
C ASP A 182 3.82 4.20 -13.27
N TYR A 183 2.90 5.15 -13.05
CA TYR A 183 1.78 5.46 -13.94
C TYR A 183 1.65 6.97 -14.16
N GLU A 184 0.95 7.38 -15.24
CA GLU A 184 0.63 8.78 -15.50
C GLU A 184 -0.83 9.11 -15.14
N GLY A 185 -1.10 10.38 -14.79
CA GLY A 185 -2.41 10.79 -14.28
C GLY A 185 -2.66 10.30 -12.86
N GLY A 186 -3.85 9.78 -12.58
CA GLY A 186 -4.23 9.19 -11.30
C GLY A 186 -4.17 10.13 -10.09
N GLY A 187 -4.05 9.54 -8.92
CA GLY A 187 -4.09 10.24 -7.63
C GLY A 187 -5.50 10.31 -7.03
N THR A 188 -5.58 10.78 -5.79
CA THR A 188 -6.83 10.97 -5.06
C THR A 188 -7.10 12.46 -4.90
N TRP A 189 -8.19 12.94 -5.50
CA TRP A 189 -8.63 14.34 -5.42
C TRP A 189 -9.55 14.52 -4.23
N PHE A 190 -9.20 15.42 -3.33
CA PHE A 190 -10.00 15.80 -2.17
C PHE A 190 -10.75 17.09 -2.48
N SER A 191 -12.08 16.98 -2.67
CA SER A 191 -12.88 18.07 -3.22
C SER A 191 -13.01 19.29 -2.31
N ARG A 192 -13.10 19.08 -0.99
CA ARG A 192 -13.19 20.17 -0.01
C ARG A 192 -11.86 20.91 0.15
N GLN A 193 -10.78 20.15 0.16
CA GLN A 193 -9.41 20.69 0.28
C GLN A 193 -8.89 21.27 -1.05
N GLN A 194 -9.53 20.95 -2.18
CA GLN A 194 -9.14 21.36 -3.53
C GLN A 194 -7.70 20.93 -3.88
N GLN A 195 -7.30 19.76 -3.45
CA GLN A 195 -5.94 19.25 -3.63
C GLN A 195 -5.92 17.81 -4.10
N LEU A 196 -4.88 17.48 -4.88
CA LEU A 196 -4.58 16.15 -5.36
C LEU A 196 -3.47 15.53 -4.52
N HIS A 197 -3.72 14.35 -3.98
CA HIS A 197 -2.71 13.54 -3.32
C HIS A 197 -2.28 12.38 -4.22
N LYS A 198 -0.97 12.23 -4.40
CA LYS A 198 -0.36 11.05 -5.02
C LYS A 198 0.61 10.45 -4.02
N GLY A 199 0.32 9.24 -3.56
CA GLY A 199 1.24 8.50 -2.68
C GLY A 199 2.37 7.88 -3.49
N GLU A 200 3.56 7.84 -2.92
CA GLU A 200 4.68 7.04 -3.42
C GLU A 200 4.47 5.56 -3.07
N ALA A 201 5.05 4.66 -3.86
CA ALA A 201 4.95 3.22 -3.59
C ALA A 201 5.47 2.88 -2.19
N GLY A 202 4.63 2.18 -1.40
CA GLY A 202 4.89 1.83 -0.01
C GLY A 202 4.43 2.85 1.02
N HIS A 203 4.02 4.06 0.60
CA HIS A 203 3.45 5.06 1.51
C HIS A 203 1.96 4.80 1.74
N ILE A 204 1.56 4.87 3.01
CA ILE A 204 0.16 4.84 3.41
C ILE A 204 -0.32 6.25 3.72
N SER A 205 -1.53 6.57 3.27
CA SER A 205 -2.24 7.80 3.60
C SER A 205 -3.43 7.48 4.49
N VAL A 206 -3.64 8.25 5.55
CA VAL A 206 -4.71 8.07 6.54
C VAL A 206 -5.52 9.35 6.61
N HIS A 207 -6.86 9.25 6.49
CA HIS A 207 -7.74 10.41 6.54
C HIS A 207 -9.12 10.07 7.12
N PRO A 208 -9.87 11.07 7.66
CA PRO A 208 -11.27 10.88 8.01
C PRO A 208 -12.10 10.51 6.77
N SER A 209 -13.05 9.58 6.92
CA SER A 209 -13.81 9.06 5.78
C SER A 209 -15.04 9.89 5.46
N VAL A 210 -15.89 10.12 6.48
CA VAL A 210 -17.19 10.78 6.33
C VAL A 210 -17.11 12.30 6.48
N ILE A 211 -18.06 13.02 5.87
CA ILE A 211 -18.34 14.47 6.01
C ILE A 211 -17.24 15.39 5.44
N THR A 212 -15.99 15.27 5.89
CA THR A 212 -14.95 16.27 5.62
C THR A 212 -14.06 15.95 4.44
N HIS A 213 -13.92 14.67 4.09
CA HIS A 213 -12.95 14.20 3.08
C HIS A 213 -13.64 13.53 1.88
N ARG A 214 -14.57 14.27 1.25
CA ARG A 214 -15.16 13.85 -0.02
C ARG A 214 -14.06 13.79 -1.08
N HIS A 215 -13.86 12.63 -1.68
CA HIS A 215 -12.76 12.40 -2.59
C HIS A 215 -13.13 11.47 -3.75
N GLY A 216 -12.22 11.36 -4.72
CA GLY A 216 -12.34 10.45 -5.85
C GLY A 216 -11.00 10.21 -6.52
N ALA A 217 -10.87 9.11 -7.24
CA ALA A 217 -9.67 8.82 -8.01
C ALA A 217 -9.70 9.55 -9.36
N ARG A 218 -8.66 10.34 -9.65
CA ARG A 218 -8.47 10.98 -10.95
C ARG A 218 -8.13 9.92 -12.01
N PRO A 219 -8.46 10.18 -13.29
CA PRO A 219 -8.15 9.26 -14.37
C PRO A 219 -6.66 8.91 -14.44
N VAL A 220 -6.38 7.61 -14.53
CA VAL A 220 -5.08 7.11 -14.98
C VAL A 220 -5.05 7.26 -16.49
N THR A 221 -4.01 7.95 -17.01
CA THR A 221 -3.87 8.27 -18.44
C THR A 221 -2.83 7.41 -19.14
N LYS A 222 -2.04 6.64 -18.38
CA LYS A 222 -1.13 5.64 -18.90
C LYS A 222 -0.68 4.69 -17.79
N GLY A 223 -0.61 3.41 -18.08
CA GLY A 223 -0.21 2.37 -17.16
C GLY A 223 -1.35 1.92 -16.24
N LYS A 224 -0.99 1.38 -15.08
CA LYS A 224 -1.94 0.85 -14.09
C LYS A 224 -1.58 1.38 -12.70
N ARG A 225 -2.56 1.87 -11.98
CA ARG A 225 -2.42 2.26 -10.57
C ARG A 225 -3.01 1.19 -9.69
N PHE A 226 -2.22 0.70 -8.74
CA PHE A 226 -2.66 -0.23 -7.70
C PHE A 226 -2.61 0.46 -6.34
N VAL A 227 -3.69 0.31 -5.58
CA VAL A 227 -3.78 0.77 -4.19
C VAL A 227 -4.41 -0.29 -3.33
N LEU A 228 -3.98 -0.39 -2.06
CA LEU A 228 -4.66 -1.18 -1.06
C LEU A 228 -5.43 -0.22 -0.14
N VAL A 229 -6.75 -0.34 -0.15
CA VAL A 229 -7.67 0.51 0.62
C VAL A 229 -8.12 -0.23 1.86
N SER A 230 -8.23 0.51 2.98
CA SER A 230 -8.74 0.00 4.25
C SER A 230 -9.86 0.91 4.75
N PHE A 231 -11.04 0.34 4.95
CA PHE A 231 -12.16 0.99 5.60
C PHE A 231 -12.23 0.55 7.05
N CYS A 232 -11.89 1.45 7.97
CA CYS A 232 -11.82 1.14 9.39
C CYS A 232 -13.06 1.63 10.12
N ASN A 233 -13.75 0.70 10.78
CA ASN A 233 -14.95 0.95 11.56
C ASN A 233 -14.80 0.35 12.97
N LYS A 234 -15.55 0.91 13.92
CA LYS A 234 -15.72 0.32 15.23
C LYS A 234 -16.62 -0.93 15.12
N ARG A 235 -16.26 -2.00 15.84
CA ARG A 235 -17.14 -3.16 16.03
C ARG A 235 -18.43 -2.80 16.75
#